data_62d9f311ae69617c1eafaac0bdaa7b09
#
_entry.id   62d9f311ae69617c1eafaac0bdaa7b09
#
_cell.length_a   1.000
_cell.length_b   1.000
_cell.length_c   1.000
_cell.angle_alpha   90.00
_cell.angle_beta   90.00
_cell.angle_gamma   90.00
#
_symmetry.space_group_name_H-M   'P 1'
#
loop_
_entity.id
_entity.type
_entity.pdbx_description
1 polymer ?
#
loop_
_entity_poly.entity_id
_entity_poly.type
_entity_poly.pdbx_seq_one_letter_code
_entity_poly.pdbx_strand_id
1 'polypeptide(L)'
;MLSKRQFLLSAICSTFLLFGCGQKSGEQAAQSGASDAASAAAAASGDTIKVGVLHSLSGTMAISESALKNTVLMLIDEQNAKGGVLGKKLEPVVVDPASNWPLFAEKARELLAKDKVAVTFGGWTSVSRKSVLPVYEELNGILFYPVQWEGQESSANIFYTGATPNQQAIPAVDYLLDQGVKRFALLGTDYVYPRTTNKILEAYLKSKGIAAKDIMVNYTPFGQSDWQSIVADVKKFGAAGNAAVVSTINGDSNVPFYKELANQSIAPDQIPVI
;
A
#
# COMPACT_ATOMS: atom_id res chain seq x y z
N MET A 1 -10.16 49.83 -0.66
CA MET A 1 -10.94 50.39 -1.80
C MET A 1 -11.94 49.39 -2.28
N LEU A 2 -13.20 49.79 -2.18
CA LEU A 2 -14.40 49.02 -2.53
C LEU A 2 -14.51 48.73 -4.02
N SER A 3 -15.15 47.62 -4.40
CA SER A 3 -16.33 47.70 -5.25
C SER A 3 -17.09 46.37 -5.29
N LYS A 4 -18.32 46.47 -4.78
CA LYS A 4 -19.45 45.53 -4.96
C LYS A 4 -20.03 45.69 -6.38
N ARG A 5 -20.61 44.66 -6.94
CA ARG A 5 -21.87 44.77 -7.71
C ARG A 5 -22.66 43.46 -7.65
N GLN A 6 -23.86 43.68 -7.12
CA GLN A 6 -25.02 42.79 -7.02
C GLN A 6 -25.95 42.97 -8.25
N PHE A 7 -26.99 42.11 -8.27
CA PHE A 7 -28.31 42.18 -8.96
C PHE A 7 -28.34 41.55 -10.37
N LEU A 8 -29.31 40.72 -10.74
CA LEU A 8 -30.77 40.84 -10.61
C LEU A 8 -31.46 39.47 -10.81
N LEU A 9 -32.53 39.28 -10.02
CA LEU A 9 -33.63 38.33 -10.21
C LEU A 9 -34.45 38.66 -11.49
N SER A 10 -35.09 37.65 -12.09
CA SER A 10 -36.42 37.81 -12.69
C SER A 10 -37.16 36.47 -12.70
N ALA A 11 -38.21 36.43 -11.93
CA ALA A 11 -39.29 35.46 -11.97
C ALA A 11 -40.35 35.95 -12.96
N ILE A 12 -40.89 35.06 -13.77
CA ILE A 12 -42.20 35.25 -14.40
C ILE A 12 -43.00 33.95 -14.31
N CYS A 13 -44.07 34.06 -13.55
CA CYS A 13 -45.18 33.14 -13.43
C CYS A 13 -46.19 33.47 -14.54
N SER A 14 -46.76 32.47 -15.19
CA SER A 14 -48.08 32.63 -15.80
C SER A 14 -48.77 31.28 -15.98
N THR A 15 -49.78 31.09 -15.19
CA THR A 15 -50.90 30.18 -15.26
C THR A 15 -51.76 30.43 -16.50
N PHE A 16 -52.30 29.38 -17.13
CA PHE A 16 -53.66 29.39 -17.65
C PHE A 16 -54.30 27.99 -17.70
N LEU A 17 -55.55 28.00 -17.35
CA LEU A 17 -56.48 26.93 -17.04
C LEU A 17 -57.28 26.44 -18.26
N LEU A 18 -57.69 25.18 -18.24
CA LEU A 18 -59.05 24.62 -18.42
C LEU A 18 -59.65 24.30 -19.80
N PHE A 19 -60.25 23.11 -19.77
CA PHE A 19 -61.46 22.61 -20.46
C PHE A 19 -61.26 21.83 -21.78
N GLY A 20 -61.82 20.61 -21.72
CA GLY A 20 -62.44 19.97 -22.87
C GLY A 20 -62.59 18.48 -22.79
N CYS A 21 -63.69 17.96 -22.25
CA CYS A 21 -64.17 16.59 -22.46
C CYS A 21 -64.53 16.34 -23.91
N GLY A 22 -64.25 15.15 -24.44
CA GLY A 22 -64.77 14.71 -25.72
C GLY A 22 -64.42 13.25 -25.98
N GLN A 23 -65.42 12.44 -26.10
CA GLN A 23 -65.48 10.96 -26.09
C GLN A 23 -65.38 10.36 -27.49
N LYS A 24 -64.86 9.15 -27.57
CA LYS A 24 -65.07 8.04 -28.50
C LYS A 24 -64.13 7.80 -29.70
N SER A 25 -63.64 6.58 -29.60
CA SER A 25 -63.48 5.51 -30.59
C SER A 25 -62.50 5.64 -31.75
N GLY A 26 -61.68 4.67 -31.88
CA GLY A 26 -61.11 4.20 -33.16
C GLY A 26 -59.65 3.84 -33.08
N GLU A 27 -59.44 2.60 -32.87
CA GLU A 27 -58.45 1.62 -33.44
C GLU A 27 -57.12 2.10 -34.06
N GLN A 28 -56.13 1.39 -33.60
CA GLN A 28 -54.95 0.84 -34.32
C GLN A 28 -53.66 1.68 -34.43
N ALA A 29 -52.66 1.05 -33.84
CA ALA A 29 -51.29 0.89 -34.29
C ALA A 29 -50.33 2.07 -34.23
N ALA A 30 -49.47 2.05 -33.22
CA ALA A 30 -48.02 2.04 -33.41
C ALA A 30 -47.33 1.79 -32.07
N GLN A 31 -46.98 0.53 -31.82
CA GLN A 31 -45.94 0.15 -30.89
C GLN A 31 -44.61 0.54 -31.51
N SER A 32 -43.87 1.40 -30.84
CA SER A 32 -42.40 1.37 -30.85
C SER A 32 -41.85 2.42 -29.90
N GLY A 33 -41.03 2.02 -28.95
CA GLY A 33 -40.10 2.92 -28.30
C GLY A 33 -40.27 3.14 -26.79
N ALA A 34 -40.38 2.08 -26.01
CA ALA A 34 -40.12 2.13 -24.56
C ALA A 34 -39.65 0.77 -24.03
N SER A 35 -38.50 0.35 -24.48
CA SER A 35 -37.86 -0.84 -23.95
C SER A 35 -36.35 -0.80 -24.16
N ASP A 36 -35.65 0.11 -23.47
CA ASP A 36 -34.20 0.03 -23.36
C ASP A 36 -33.64 0.64 -22.05
N ALA A 37 -34.45 0.72 -21.01
CA ALA A 37 -33.96 1.17 -19.69
C ALA A 37 -34.12 0.12 -18.57
N ALA A 38 -34.45 -1.11 -18.91
CA ALA A 38 -34.68 -2.16 -17.91
C ALA A 38 -33.77 -3.40 -18.06
N SER A 39 -32.65 -3.27 -18.76
CA SER A 39 -31.73 -4.42 -18.98
C SER A 39 -30.39 -4.30 -18.28
N ALA A 40 -30.22 -3.42 -17.31
CA ALA A 40 -28.95 -3.30 -16.56
C ALA A 40 -28.96 -3.95 -15.17
N ALA A 41 -29.99 -4.70 -14.84
CA ALA A 41 -30.06 -5.46 -13.58
C ALA A 41 -30.29 -6.95 -13.82
N ALA A 42 -29.62 -7.54 -14.81
CA ALA A 42 -29.44 -8.97 -14.82
C ALA A 42 -28.40 -9.29 -13.75
N ALA A 43 -28.88 -9.67 -12.57
CA ALA A 43 -28.06 -10.25 -11.51
C ALA A 43 -27.15 -11.33 -12.12
N ALA A 44 -25.86 -11.12 -12.02
CA ALA A 44 -24.87 -12.15 -12.33
C ALA A 44 -25.14 -13.33 -11.39
N SER A 45 -25.85 -14.33 -11.89
CA SER A 45 -26.06 -15.58 -11.20
C SER A 45 -24.77 -16.38 -11.25
N GLY A 46 -24.06 -16.48 -10.15
CA GLY A 46 -23.44 -17.73 -9.77
C GLY A 46 -21.98 -17.98 -10.10
N ASP A 47 -21.23 -17.13 -10.82
CA ASP A 47 -19.83 -17.44 -11.06
C ASP A 47 -18.95 -16.22 -10.70
N THR A 48 -18.27 -16.28 -9.55
CA THR A 48 -17.35 -15.26 -9.09
C THR A 48 -15.91 -15.61 -9.44
N ILE A 49 -15.03 -14.60 -9.51
CA ILE A 49 -13.58 -14.80 -9.56
C ILE A 49 -13.04 -14.55 -8.15
N LYS A 50 -12.57 -15.60 -7.50
CA LYS A 50 -11.97 -15.48 -6.17
C LYS A 50 -10.59 -14.82 -6.26
N VAL A 51 -10.37 -13.83 -5.40
CA VAL A 51 -9.13 -13.07 -5.28
C VAL A 51 -8.59 -13.22 -3.86
N GLY A 52 -7.40 -13.79 -3.71
CA GLY A 52 -6.74 -13.92 -2.42
C GLY A 52 -6.21 -12.58 -1.91
N VAL A 53 -6.42 -12.32 -0.63
CA VAL A 53 -5.88 -11.15 0.07
C VAL A 53 -5.08 -11.65 1.27
N LEU A 54 -3.75 -11.64 1.12
CA LEU A 54 -2.81 -12.26 2.06
C LEU A 54 -2.03 -11.17 2.80
N HIS A 55 -2.57 -10.69 3.91
CA HIS A 55 -1.97 -9.64 4.73
C HIS A 55 -2.13 -9.94 6.22
N SER A 56 -1.10 -9.66 7.03
CA SER A 56 -1.18 -9.77 8.50
C SER A 56 -2.14 -8.73 9.06
N LEU A 57 -3.20 -9.21 9.72
CA LEU A 57 -4.21 -8.41 10.40
C LEU A 57 -3.98 -8.40 11.91
N SER A 58 -3.06 -9.23 12.37
CA SER A 58 -2.59 -9.33 13.75
C SER A 58 -1.06 -9.45 13.80
N GLY A 59 -0.47 -9.28 15.00
CA GLY A 59 0.98 -9.29 15.20
C GLY A 59 1.67 -7.98 14.79
N THR A 60 3.00 -8.00 14.73
CA THR A 60 3.87 -6.82 14.60
C THR A 60 3.68 -6.02 13.30
N MET A 61 3.19 -6.66 12.23
CA MET A 61 2.98 -6.03 10.92
C MET A 61 1.55 -5.54 10.68
N ALA A 62 0.61 -5.80 11.58
CA ALA A 62 -0.79 -5.43 11.42
C ALA A 62 -1.01 -3.92 11.19
N ILE A 63 -0.19 -3.08 11.84
CA ILE A 63 -0.24 -1.62 11.69
C ILE A 63 -0.04 -1.16 10.23
N SER A 64 0.77 -1.89 9.47
CA SER A 64 1.07 -1.59 8.07
C SER A 64 0.14 -2.36 7.11
N GLU A 65 -0.06 -3.64 7.35
CA GLU A 65 -0.73 -4.53 6.40
C GLU A 65 -2.26 -4.39 6.39
N SER A 66 -2.87 -3.93 7.50
CA SER A 66 -4.31 -3.67 7.54
C SER A 66 -4.75 -2.60 6.54
N ALA A 67 -3.93 -1.58 6.31
CA ALA A 67 -4.22 -0.55 5.32
C ALA A 67 -4.18 -1.10 3.89
N LEU A 68 -3.21 -1.98 3.58
CA LEU A 68 -3.13 -2.64 2.27
C LEU A 68 -4.33 -3.55 2.01
N LYS A 69 -4.70 -4.37 3.01
CA LYS A 69 -5.93 -5.20 2.91
C LYS A 69 -7.15 -4.32 2.60
N ASN A 70 -7.33 -3.21 3.31
CA ASN A 70 -8.46 -2.31 3.07
C ASN A 70 -8.42 -1.70 1.66
N THR A 71 -7.23 -1.33 1.16
CA THR A 71 -7.05 -0.81 -0.21
C THR A 71 -7.44 -1.85 -1.26
N VAL A 72 -7.02 -3.10 -1.10
CA VAL A 72 -7.40 -4.18 -2.03
C VAL A 72 -8.92 -4.40 -2.02
N LEU A 73 -9.56 -4.42 -0.84
CA LEU A 73 -11.01 -4.58 -0.74
C LEU A 73 -11.75 -3.41 -1.39
N MET A 74 -11.32 -2.18 -1.16
CA MET A 74 -11.90 -0.99 -1.80
C MET A 74 -11.82 -1.08 -3.34
N LEU A 75 -10.66 -1.48 -3.88
CA LEU A 75 -10.48 -1.63 -5.33
C LEU A 75 -11.32 -2.77 -5.92
N ILE A 76 -11.51 -3.86 -5.18
CA ILE A 76 -12.41 -4.95 -5.55
C ILE A 76 -13.85 -4.44 -5.62
N ASP A 77 -14.29 -3.68 -4.62
CA ASP A 77 -15.65 -3.10 -4.57
C ASP A 77 -15.86 -2.12 -5.73
N GLU A 78 -14.89 -1.23 -6.01
CA GLU A 78 -14.94 -0.33 -7.16
C GLU A 78 -15.00 -1.09 -8.50
N GLN A 79 -14.20 -2.13 -8.66
CA GLN A 79 -14.22 -2.95 -9.88
C GLN A 79 -15.55 -3.69 -10.02
N ASN A 80 -16.09 -4.18 -8.92
CA ASN A 80 -17.40 -4.83 -8.88
C ASN A 80 -18.54 -3.86 -9.22
N ALA A 81 -18.46 -2.60 -8.78
CA ALA A 81 -19.43 -1.56 -9.17
C ALA A 81 -19.41 -1.27 -10.68
N LYS A 82 -18.24 -1.41 -11.32
CA LYS A 82 -18.04 -1.26 -12.77
C LYS A 82 -18.44 -2.51 -13.58
N GLY A 83 -18.96 -3.56 -12.94
CA GLY A 83 -19.39 -4.79 -13.62
C GLY A 83 -18.46 -5.98 -13.43
N GLY A 84 -17.42 -5.86 -12.61
CA GLY A 84 -16.46 -6.95 -12.35
C GLY A 84 -15.40 -7.11 -13.44
N VAL A 85 -14.93 -8.31 -13.62
CA VAL A 85 -13.94 -8.70 -14.64
C VAL A 85 -14.55 -9.78 -15.53
N LEU A 86 -14.56 -9.58 -16.84
CA LEU A 86 -15.21 -10.49 -17.81
C LEU A 86 -16.67 -10.79 -17.46
N GLY A 87 -17.40 -9.80 -16.92
CA GLY A 87 -18.79 -9.94 -16.50
C GLY A 87 -19.00 -10.70 -15.18
N LYS A 88 -17.93 -11.11 -14.49
CA LYS A 88 -17.98 -11.81 -13.21
C LYS A 88 -17.59 -10.88 -12.07
N LYS A 89 -18.26 -11.01 -10.92
CA LYS A 89 -17.87 -10.30 -9.70
C LYS A 89 -16.59 -10.88 -9.12
N LEU A 90 -15.77 -10.01 -8.55
CA LEU A 90 -14.61 -10.42 -7.77
C LEU A 90 -15.05 -10.72 -6.33
N GLU A 91 -14.63 -11.85 -5.80
CA GLU A 91 -14.90 -12.32 -4.44
C GLU A 91 -13.59 -12.33 -3.64
N PRO A 92 -13.39 -11.43 -2.66
CA PRO A 92 -12.18 -11.45 -1.86
C PRO A 92 -12.17 -12.61 -0.87
N VAL A 93 -11.06 -13.35 -0.83
CA VAL A 93 -10.75 -14.35 0.18
C VAL A 93 -9.62 -13.82 1.05
N VAL A 94 -9.98 -13.29 2.22
CA VAL A 94 -9.05 -12.65 3.14
C VAL A 94 -8.52 -13.64 4.14
N VAL A 95 -7.20 -13.72 4.30
CA VAL A 95 -6.54 -14.57 5.29
C VAL A 95 -5.55 -13.75 6.13
N ASP A 96 -5.44 -14.09 7.41
CA ASP A 96 -4.51 -13.49 8.36
C ASP A 96 -3.38 -14.47 8.71
N PRO A 97 -2.15 -14.24 8.23
CA PRO A 97 -0.97 -15.00 8.63
C PRO A 97 -0.32 -14.49 9.93
N ALA A 98 -0.93 -13.56 10.67
CA ALA A 98 -0.57 -13.12 12.01
C ALA A 98 0.91 -12.72 12.19
N SER A 99 1.53 -12.10 11.18
CA SER A 99 2.96 -11.75 11.19
C SER A 99 3.90 -12.95 11.42
N ASN A 100 3.43 -14.16 11.09
CA ASN A 100 4.15 -15.41 11.25
C ASN A 100 4.55 -15.98 9.87
N TRP A 101 5.83 -16.05 9.58
CA TRP A 101 6.33 -16.39 8.25
C TRP A 101 5.97 -17.82 7.80
N PRO A 102 6.09 -18.86 8.63
CA PRO A 102 5.56 -20.19 8.32
C PRO A 102 4.06 -20.17 8.02
N LEU A 103 3.26 -19.42 8.79
CA LEU A 103 1.82 -19.32 8.57
C LEU A 103 1.48 -18.59 7.26
N PHE A 104 2.33 -17.67 6.78
CA PHE A 104 2.18 -17.10 5.42
C PHE A 104 2.19 -18.21 4.35
N ALA A 105 3.12 -19.15 4.43
CA ALA A 105 3.20 -20.26 3.47
C ALA A 105 1.98 -21.19 3.56
N GLU A 106 1.49 -21.48 4.78
CA GLU A 106 0.27 -22.28 4.97
C GLU A 106 -0.96 -21.58 4.37
N LYS A 107 -1.12 -20.28 4.64
CA LYS A 107 -2.24 -19.46 4.12
C LYS A 107 -2.17 -19.29 2.60
N ALA A 108 -0.98 -19.16 2.03
CA ALA A 108 -0.80 -19.16 0.58
C ALA A 108 -1.26 -20.50 -0.03
N ARG A 109 -0.88 -21.62 0.59
CA ARG A 109 -1.32 -22.96 0.15
C ARG A 109 -2.83 -23.15 0.28
N GLU A 110 -3.43 -22.64 1.37
CA GLU A 110 -4.89 -22.65 1.56
C GLU A 110 -5.59 -21.88 0.43
N LEU A 111 -5.19 -20.65 0.14
CA LEU A 111 -5.74 -19.83 -0.94
C LEU A 111 -5.67 -20.52 -2.30
N LEU A 112 -4.52 -21.12 -2.64
CA LEU A 112 -4.31 -21.75 -3.95
C LEU A 112 -4.95 -23.13 -4.06
N ALA A 113 -4.75 -24.02 -3.08
CA ALA A 113 -5.16 -25.41 -3.17
C ALA A 113 -6.62 -25.64 -2.75
N LYS A 114 -7.10 -24.95 -1.69
CA LYS A 114 -8.44 -25.13 -1.15
C LYS A 114 -9.43 -24.12 -1.74
N ASP A 115 -9.13 -22.83 -1.64
CA ASP A 115 -10.05 -21.77 -2.03
C ASP A 115 -10.07 -21.54 -3.55
N LYS A 116 -9.00 -21.99 -4.26
CA LYS A 116 -8.88 -21.89 -5.72
C LYS A 116 -8.92 -20.45 -6.21
N VAL A 117 -8.24 -19.55 -5.53
CA VAL A 117 -8.16 -18.14 -5.95
C VAL A 117 -7.44 -18.03 -7.31
N ALA A 118 -7.91 -17.14 -8.17
CA ALA A 118 -7.29 -16.89 -9.47
C ALA A 118 -5.96 -16.14 -9.35
N VAL A 119 -5.84 -15.27 -8.34
CA VAL A 119 -4.69 -14.42 -8.08
C VAL A 119 -4.69 -14.04 -6.61
N THR A 120 -3.50 -13.73 -6.07
CA THR A 120 -3.35 -13.18 -4.72
C THR A 120 -2.68 -11.82 -4.76
N PHE A 121 -3.18 -10.89 -3.96
CA PHE A 121 -2.52 -9.65 -3.60
C PHE A 121 -2.07 -9.74 -2.15
N GLY A 122 -0.78 -9.50 -1.86
CA GLY A 122 -0.36 -9.62 -0.49
C GLY A 122 1.12 -9.62 -0.21
N GLY A 123 1.41 -9.80 1.09
CA GLY A 123 2.73 -9.69 1.66
C GLY A 123 3.15 -8.24 1.89
N TRP A 124 3.98 -8.07 2.92
CA TRP A 124 4.67 -6.81 3.20
C TRP A 124 6.18 -7.05 3.28
N THR A 125 6.58 -7.91 4.19
CA THR A 125 8.00 -8.15 4.43
C THR A 125 8.61 -9.05 3.36
N SER A 126 9.87 -8.81 3.01
CA SER A 126 10.58 -9.72 2.09
C SER A 126 10.74 -11.13 2.65
N VAL A 127 10.75 -11.30 3.98
CA VAL A 127 10.76 -12.63 4.60
C VAL A 127 9.42 -13.35 4.40
N SER A 128 8.27 -12.66 4.46
CA SER A 128 6.98 -13.27 4.13
C SER A 128 6.90 -13.66 2.66
N ARG A 129 7.36 -12.79 1.74
CA ARG A 129 7.44 -13.11 0.31
C ARG A 129 8.29 -14.35 0.06
N LYS A 130 9.49 -14.43 0.66
CA LYS A 130 10.38 -15.58 0.52
C LYS A 130 9.79 -16.87 1.08
N SER A 131 8.97 -16.81 2.11
CA SER A 131 8.29 -18.00 2.65
C SER A 131 7.17 -18.51 1.74
N VAL A 132 6.48 -17.62 1.01
CA VAL A 132 5.41 -18.02 0.10
C VAL A 132 5.88 -18.36 -1.32
N LEU A 133 7.04 -17.84 -1.74
CA LEU A 133 7.60 -18.06 -3.08
C LEU A 133 7.56 -19.54 -3.51
N PRO A 134 8.07 -20.50 -2.72
CA PRO A 134 8.06 -21.91 -3.11
C PRO A 134 6.62 -22.45 -3.29
N VAL A 135 5.67 -21.96 -2.52
CA VAL A 135 4.26 -22.39 -2.61
C VAL A 135 3.62 -21.91 -3.92
N TYR A 136 3.89 -20.65 -4.32
CA TYR A 136 3.38 -20.11 -5.59
C TYR A 136 4.01 -20.80 -6.80
N GLU A 137 5.29 -21.14 -6.74
CA GLU A 137 5.97 -21.88 -7.81
C GLU A 137 5.48 -23.32 -7.89
N GLU A 138 5.36 -24.03 -6.77
CA GLU A 138 4.88 -25.41 -6.70
C GLU A 138 3.46 -25.56 -7.24
N LEU A 139 2.56 -24.63 -6.85
CA LEU A 139 1.13 -24.71 -7.21
C LEU A 139 0.79 -23.87 -8.46
N ASN A 140 1.80 -23.31 -9.12
CA ASN A 140 1.65 -22.43 -10.28
C ASN A 140 0.62 -21.30 -10.05
N GLY A 141 0.65 -20.71 -8.85
CA GLY A 141 -0.19 -19.58 -8.48
C GLY A 141 0.40 -18.25 -8.94
N ILE A 142 -0.37 -17.17 -8.80
CA ILE A 142 0.07 -15.80 -9.12
C ILE A 142 -0.03 -14.94 -7.87
N LEU A 143 1.08 -14.29 -7.51
CA LEU A 143 1.15 -13.29 -6.43
C LEU A 143 1.53 -11.92 -7.00
N PHE A 144 0.74 -10.90 -6.70
CA PHE A 144 1.13 -9.50 -6.82
C PHE A 144 1.66 -9.02 -5.48
N TYR A 145 2.96 -8.76 -5.41
CA TYR A 145 3.66 -8.25 -4.23
C TYR A 145 3.78 -6.72 -4.32
N PRO A 146 3.06 -5.94 -3.48
CA PRO A 146 2.84 -4.51 -3.72
C PRO A 146 3.89 -3.59 -3.11
N VAL A 147 4.79 -4.08 -2.26
CA VAL A 147 5.64 -3.26 -1.39
C VAL A 147 7.06 -3.16 -1.94
N GLN A 148 7.77 -2.09 -1.57
CA GLN A 148 9.19 -1.93 -1.87
C GLN A 148 10.00 -3.13 -1.34
N TRP A 149 11.07 -3.47 -2.03
CA TRP A 149 11.87 -4.64 -1.75
C TRP A 149 13.33 -4.47 -2.18
N GLU A 150 14.20 -5.37 -1.73
CA GLU A 150 15.65 -5.30 -1.95
C GLU A 150 16.10 -5.62 -3.38
N GLY A 151 15.21 -6.10 -4.24
CA GLY A 151 15.58 -6.61 -5.57
C GLY A 151 16.25 -8.00 -5.49
N GLN A 152 16.95 -8.37 -6.57
CA GLN A 152 17.80 -9.58 -6.65
C GLN A 152 17.03 -10.91 -6.51
N GLU A 153 15.76 -10.92 -6.84
CA GLU A 153 14.90 -12.09 -6.89
C GLU A 153 14.01 -11.98 -8.13
N SER A 154 13.73 -13.10 -8.77
CA SER A 154 12.77 -13.18 -9.86
C SER A 154 12.04 -14.50 -9.82
N SER A 155 10.75 -14.49 -10.15
CA SER A 155 9.92 -15.68 -10.27
C SER A 155 8.87 -15.43 -11.33
N ALA A 156 8.52 -16.46 -12.10
CA ALA A 156 7.41 -16.42 -13.04
C ALA A 156 6.04 -16.30 -12.35
N ASN A 157 6.01 -16.56 -11.04
CA ASN A 157 4.79 -16.62 -10.24
C ASN A 157 4.58 -15.39 -9.35
N ILE A 158 5.57 -14.47 -9.28
CA ILE A 158 5.47 -13.26 -8.46
C ILE A 158 5.67 -12.01 -9.32
N PHE A 159 4.69 -11.12 -9.30
CA PHE A 159 4.78 -9.78 -9.88
C PHE A 159 5.23 -8.80 -8.80
N TYR A 160 6.45 -8.33 -8.91
CA TYR A 160 7.07 -7.35 -8.01
C TYR A 160 6.66 -5.95 -8.46
N THR A 161 5.61 -5.39 -7.85
CA THR A 161 5.06 -4.09 -8.23
C THR A 161 5.59 -2.92 -7.38
N GLY A 162 6.30 -3.22 -6.31
CA GLY A 162 6.95 -2.24 -5.45
C GLY A 162 8.33 -1.81 -5.95
N ALA A 163 8.80 -0.67 -5.44
CA ALA A 163 10.08 -0.07 -5.81
C ALA A 163 11.29 -0.88 -5.31
N THR A 164 12.33 -0.95 -6.14
CA THR A 164 13.64 -1.47 -5.77
C THR A 164 14.53 -0.34 -5.20
N PRO A 165 15.69 -0.63 -4.57
CA PRO A 165 16.54 0.38 -3.94
C PRO A 165 16.98 1.52 -4.87
N ASN A 166 17.20 1.25 -6.15
CA ASN A 166 17.54 2.27 -7.15
C ASN A 166 16.35 3.17 -7.52
N GLN A 167 15.13 2.78 -7.19
CA GLN A 167 13.92 3.55 -7.46
C GLN A 167 13.43 4.34 -6.23
N GLN A 168 13.84 3.97 -5.04
CA GLN A 168 13.41 4.59 -3.78
C GLN A 168 14.59 4.99 -2.88
N ALA A 169 15.33 4.01 -2.33
CA ALA A 169 16.30 4.27 -1.27
C ALA A 169 17.51 5.09 -1.74
N ILE A 170 18.02 4.82 -2.94
CA ILE A 170 19.13 5.60 -3.53
C ILE A 170 18.70 7.04 -3.83
N PRO A 171 17.59 7.32 -4.53
CA PRO A 171 17.12 8.69 -4.72
C PRO A 171 16.86 9.45 -3.41
N ALA A 172 16.37 8.78 -2.37
CA ALA A 172 16.16 9.38 -1.06
C ALA A 172 17.50 9.78 -0.42
N VAL A 173 18.53 8.94 -0.54
CA VAL A 173 19.90 9.27 -0.07
C VAL A 173 20.52 10.39 -0.91
N ASP A 174 20.34 10.39 -2.23
CA ASP A 174 20.82 11.49 -3.10
C ASP A 174 20.18 12.83 -2.66
N TYR A 175 18.88 12.85 -2.40
CA TYR A 175 18.22 14.03 -1.86
C TYR A 175 18.88 14.53 -0.55
N LEU A 176 19.20 13.64 0.39
CA LEU A 176 19.89 14.02 1.62
C LEU A 176 21.30 14.55 1.36
N LEU A 177 22.04 13.93 0.43
CA LEU A 177 23.37 14.42 0.04
C LEU A 177 23.31 15.84 -0.56
N ASP A 178 22.30 16.10 -1.39
CA ASP A 178 22.05 17.43 -1.99
C ASP A 178 21.66 18.49 -0.92
N GLN A 179 21.02 18.04 0.19
CA GLN A 179 20.76 18.90 1.36
C GLN A 179 21.99 19.09 2.26
N GLY A 180 23.15 18.54 1.86
CA GLY A 180 24.39 18.70 2.61
C GLY A 180 24.59 17.72 3.76
N VAL A 181 23.79 16.67 3.85
CA VAL A 181 24.00 15.58 4.83
C VAL A 181 25.30 14.84 4.53
N LYS A 182 26.09 14.60 5.56
CA LYS A 182 27.42 13.96 5.47
C LYS A 182 27.54 12.75 6.39
N ARG A 183 26.55 12.51 7.24
CA ARG A 183 26.55 11.43 8.24
C ARG A 183 25.22 10.71 8.17
N PHE A 184 25.27 9.40 8.03
CA PHE A 184 24.08 8.57 7.78
C PHE A 184 23.94 7.47 8.82
N ALA A 185 22.84 7.47 9.58
CA ALA A 185 22.46 6.37 10.46
C ALA A 185 21.45 5.48 9.74
N LEU A 186 21.89 4.31 9.30
CA LEU A 186 21.06 3.30 8.62
C LEU A 186 20.46 2.37 9.68
N LEU A 187 19.21 2.59 10.04
CA LEU A 187 18.52 1.82 11.08
C LEU A 187 17.50 0.88 10.43
N GLY A 188 17.49 -0.38 10.81
CA GLY A 188 16.59 -1.35 10.19
C GLY A 188 16.10 -2.44 11.11
N THR A 189 14.98 -3.06 10.75
CA THR A 189 14.55 -4.32 11.34
C THR A 189 15.46 -5.45 10.87
N ASP A 190 15.79 -6.39 11.75
CA ASP A 190 16.76 -7.46 11.47
C ASP A 190 16.18 -8.59 10.61
N TYR A 191 16.09 -8.34 9.30
CA TYR A 191 15.76 -9.36 8.29
C TYR A 191 16.30 -8.97 6.91
N VAL A 192 16.02 -9.79 5.89
CA VAL A 192 16.66 -9.70 4.56
C VAL A 192 16.53 -8.33 3.89
N TYR A 193 15.34 -7.68 3.93
CA TYR A 193 15.14 -6.39 3.24
C TYR A 193 16.03 -5.28 3.82
N PRO A 194 15.97 -4.95 5.14
CA PRO A 194 16.84 -3.91 5.71
C PRO A 194 18.33 -4.23 5.57
N ARG A 195 18.71 -5.47 5.82
CA ARG A 195 20.13 -5.87 5.72
C ARG A 195 20.67 -5.69 4.31
N THR A 196 19.91 -6.10 3.29
CA THR A 196 20.33 -5.97 1.89
C THR A 196 20.28 -4.52 1.44
N THR A 197 19.19 -3.80 1.72
CA THR A 197 19.03 -2.38 1.36
C THR A 197 20.11 -1.52 2.01
N ASN A 198 20.35 -1.66 3.33
CA ASN A 198 21.37 -0.89 4.03
C ASN A 198 22.79 -1.23 3.54
N LYS A 199 23.06 -2.48 3.16
CA LYS A 199 24.34 -2.85 2.52
C LYS A 199 24.52 -2.17 1.17
N ILE A 200 23.46 -2.06 0.36
CA ILE A 200 23.49 -1.31 -0.91
C ILE A 200 23.75 0.17 -0.62
N LEU A 201 23.03 0.75 0.34
CA LEU A 201 23.20 2.17 0.71
C LEU A 201 24.58 2.46 1.29
N GLU A 202 25.14 1.57 2.11
CA GLU A 202 26.50 1.70 2.64
C GLU A 202 27.53 1.74 1.50
N ALA A 203 27.41 0.82 0.54
CA ALA A 203 28.29 0.81 -0.64
C ALA A 203 28.11 2.06 -1.49
N TYR A 204 26.88 2.50 -1.69
CA TYR A 204 26.55 3.71 -2.43
C TYR A 204 27.11 4.97 -1.77
N LEU A 205 26.90 5.15 -0.47
CA LEU A 205 27.45 6.28 0.29
C LEU A 205 28.98 6.34 0.21
N LYS A 206 29.65 5.18 0.33
CA LYS A 206 31.11 5.11 0.17
C LYS A 206 31.55 5.52 -1.24
N SER A 207 30.81 5.17 -2.28
CA SER A 207 31.08 5.60 -3.66
C SER A 207 30.90 7.11 -3.87
N LYS A 208 30.09 7.77 -3.03
CA LYS A 208 29.89 9.22 -2.99
C LYS A 208 30.93 9.93 -2.09
N GLY A 209 31.88 9.21 -1.55
CA GLY A 209 32.95 9.79 -0.73
C GLY A 209 32.63 9.92 0.75
N ILE A 210 31.51 9.36 1.23
CA ILE A 210 31.21 9.32 2.66
C ILE A 210 32.14 8.32 3.36
N ALA A 211 32.84 8.77 4.38
CA ALA A 211 33.78 7.94 5.10
C ALA A 211 33.06 6.89 5.97
N ALA A 212 33.66 5.72 6.17
CA ALA A 212 33.05 4.64 6.96
C ALA A 212 32.66 5.07 8.40
N LYS A 213 33.43 5.97 9.03
CA LYS A 213 33.12 6.54 10.36
C LYS A 213 31.86 7.41 10.39
N ASP A 214 31.43 7.88 9.23
CA ASP A 214 30.24 8.73 9.05
C ASP A 214 29.02 7.92 8.57
N ILE A 215 29.11 6.59 8.63
CA ILE A 215 28.01 5.64 8.38
C ILE A 215 27.84 4.78 9.63
N MET A 216 26.71 4.95 10.30
CA MET A 216 26.28 4.12 11.42
C MET A 216 25.26 3.11 10.93
N VAL A 217 25.37 1.83 11.30
CA VAL A 217 24.41 0.80 10.93
C VAL A 217 23.93 0.08 12.19
N ASN A 218 22.62 -0.05 12.37
CA ASN A 218 22.05 -0.79 13.49
C ASN A 218 20.81 -1.59 13.04
N TYR A 219 20.61 -2.77 13.62
CA TYR A 219 19.45 -3.63 13.38
C TYR A 219 18.80 -4.05 14.68
N THR A 220 17.47 -4.09 14.68
CA THR A 220 16.64 -4.50 15.81
C THR A 220 15.67 -5.60 15.41
N PRO A 221 15.26 -6.50 16.33
CA PRO A 221 14.24 -7.49 16.02
C PRO A 221 12.88 -6.84 15.68
N PHE A 222 12.00 -7.61 15.05
CA PHE A 222 10.59 -7.21 14.96
C PHE A 222 9.99 -7.02 16.37
N GLY A 223 9.12 -6.03 16.54
CA GLY A 223 8.50 -5.72 17.83
C GLY A 223 9.43 -5.02 18.82
N GLN A 224 10.56 -4.45 18.37
CA GLN A 224 11.45 -3.67 19.22
C GLN A 224 10.70 -2.52 19.88
N SER A 225 10.70 -2.47 21.20
CA SER A 225 10.01 -1.45 22.01
C SER A 225 10.94 -0.53 22.78
N ASP A 226 12.14 -1.00 23.13
CA ASP A 226 13.16 -0.18 23.83
C ASP A 226 14.16 0.41 22.83
N TRP A 227 14.05 1.71 22.62
CA TRP A 227 14.89 2.47 21.69
C TRP A 227 15.85 3.43 22.38
N GLN A 228 15.87 3.46 23.73
CA GLN A 228 16.59 4.47 24.48
C GLN A 228 18.09 4.54 24.14
N SER A 229 18.79 3.41 24.13
CA SER A 229 20.21 3.36 23.83
C SER A 229 20.51 3.68 22.36
N ILE A 230 19.71 3.13 21.43
CA ILE A 230 19.93 3.33 19.99
C ILE A 230 19.71 4.79 19.62
N VAL A 231 18.66 5.43 20.15
CA VAL A 231 18.37 6.84 19.89
C VAL A 231 19.42 7.75 20.56
N ALA A 232 19.93 7.38 21.74
CA ALA A 232 21.07 8.09 22.35
C ALA A 232 22.33 8.02 21.49
N ASP A 233 22.61 6.85 20.87
CA ASP A 233 23.71 6.69 19.92
C ASP A 233 23.50 7.53 18.65
N VAL A 234 22.28 7.57 18.10
CA VAL A 234 21.92 8.44 16.97
C VAL A 234 22.15 9.91 17.33
N LYS A 235 21.71 10.35 18.52
CA LYS A 235 21.91 11.72 19.01
C LYS A 235 23.40 12.06 19.11
N LYS A 236 24.20 11.18 19.71
CA LYS A 236 25.65 11.34 19.81
C LYS A 236 26.32 11.36 18.43
N PHE A 237 25.91 10.46 17.53
CA PHE A 237 26.40 10.40 16.16
C PHE A 237 26.08 11.68 15.41
N GLY A 238 24.88 12.24 15.58
CA GLY A 238 24.42 13.47 14.94
C GLY A 238 24.96 14.76 15.57
N ALA A 239 25.59 14.71 16.75
CA ALA A 239 26.09 15.91 17.47
C ALA A 239 27.13 16.72 16.67
N ALA A 240 27.82 16.10 15.72
CA ALA A 240 28.73 16.77 14.80
C ALA A 240 28.04 17.56 13.67
N GLY A 241 26.71 17.49 13.60
CA GLY A 241 25.89 18.13 12.56
C GLY A 241 25.83 17.37 11.25
N ASN A 242 24.96 17.84 10.35
CA ASN A 242 24.75 17.29 8.99
C ASN A 242 24.51 15.78 8.98
N ALA A 243 23.71 15.27 9.93
CA ALA A 243 23.36 13.86 10.04
C ALA A 243 21.90 13.61 9.66
N ALA A 244 21.60 12.43 9.16
CA ALA A 244 20.24 11.95 8.93
C ALA A 244 20.11 10.48 9.30
N VAL A 245 18.89 10.05 9.60
CA VAL A 245 18.53 8.64 9.72
C VAL A 245 17.86 8.19 8.42
N VAL A 246 18.33 7.07 7.86
CA VAL A 246 17.63 6.34 6.83
C VAL A 246 16.99 5.12 7.50
N SER A 247 15.65 5.13 7.57
CA SER A 247 14.90 4.13 8.32
C SER A 247 14.39 3.02 7.40
N THR A 248 14.81 1.80 7.70
CA THR A 248 14.23 0.56 7.16
C THR A 248 13.60 -0.26 8.30
N ILE A 249 13.11 0.43 9.33
CA ILE A 249 12.37 -0.16 10.46
C ILE A 249 10.96 -0.48 10.00
N ASN A 250 10.48 -1.68 10.31
CA ASN A 250 9.17 -2.16 9.88
C ASN A 250 8.23 -2.46 11.06
N GLY A 251 6.95 -2.29 10.79
CA GLY A 251 5.88 -2.67 11.71
C GLY A 251 5.73 -1.73 12.90
N ASP A 252 5.23 -2.28 14.00
CA ASP A 252 4.89 -1.57 15.23
C ASP A 252 6.08 -0.96 15.98
N SER A 253 7.29 -1.44 15.70
CA SER A 253 8.55 -0.86 16.21
C SER A 253 8.75 0.61 15.87
N ASN A 254 8.10 1.10 14.81
CA ASN A 254 8.15 2.52 14.42
C ASN A 254 7.53 3.43 15.50
N VAL A 255 6.46 3.01 16.16
CA VAL A 255 5.77 3.84 17.17
C VAL A 255 6.69 4.22 18.32
N PRO A 256 7.32 3.26 19.05
CA PRO A 256 8.25 3.59 20.12
C PRO A 256 9.54 4.26 19.60
N PHE A 257 9.99 3.96 18.37
CA PHE A 257 11.16 4.65 17.79
C PHE A 257 10.92 6.15 17.65
N TYR A 258 9.86 6.57 16.98
CA TYR A 258 9.55 8.00 16.83
C TYR A 258 9.22 8.68 18.15
N LYS A 259 8.56 7.97 19.08
CA LYS A 259 8.34 8.48 20.43
C LYS A 259 9.65 8.74 21.16
N GLU A 260 10.63 7.86 21.03
CA GLU A 260 11.92 8.01 21.68
C GLU A 260 12.78 9.13 21.07
N LEU A 261 12.71 9.35 19.74
CA LEU A 261 13.31 10.54 19.12
C LEU A 261 12.78 11.83 19.77
N ALA A 262 11.47 11.92 19.98
CA ALA A 262 10.86 13.07 20.65
C ALA A 262 11.26 13.17 22.13
N ASN A 263 11.29 12.06 22.88
CA ASN A 263 11.71 12.02 24.28
C ASN A 263 13.13 12.55 24.46
N GLN A 264 14.03 12.24 23.53
CA GLN A 264 15.42 12.71 23.57
C GLN A 264 15.63 14.08 22.89
N SER A 265 14.52 14.75 22.51
CA SER A 265 14.52 16.07 21.88
C SER A 265 15.37 16.12 20.59
N ILE A 266 15.26 15.09 19.76
CA ILE A 266 15.82 15.08 18.41
C ILE A 266 14.77 15.66 17.46
N ALA A 267 15.00 16.90 17.04
CA ALA A 267 14.09 17.58 16.13
C ALA A 267 14.36 17.18 14.66
N PRO A 268 13.32 17.15 13.80
CA PRO A 268 13.47 16.76 12.40
C PRO A 268 14.39 17.65 11.56
N ASP A 269 14.58 18.89 11.95
CA ASP A 269 15.51 19.84 11.33
C ASP A 269 16.97 19.63 11.76
N GLN A 270 17.19 18.92 12.86
CA GLN A 270 18.53 18.58 13.35
C GLN A 270 19.02 17.25 12.79
N ILE A 271 18.19 16.21 12.86
CA ILE A 271 18.46 14.88 12.34
C ILE A 271 17.19 14.39 11.65
N PRO A 272 16.99 14.69 10.36
CA PRO A 272 15.84 14.20 9.62
C PRO A 272 15.85 12.68 9.53
N VAL A 273 14.65 12.10 9.48
CA VAL A 273 14.41 10.67 9.27
C VAL A 273 13.66 10.50 7.95
N ILE A 274 14.19 9.68 7.06
CA ILE A 274 13.54 9.29 5.79
C ILE A 274 13.32 7.79 5.72
#